data_eb9718f1b040778eb9e3a3e760113250
#
_entry.id   eb9718f1b040778eb9e3a3e760113250
#
_cell.length_a   1.000
_cell.length_b   1.000
_cell.length_c   1.000
_cell.angle_alpha   90.00
_cell.angle_beta   90.00
_cell.angle_gamma   90.00
#
_symmetry.space_group_name_H-M   'P 1'
#
loop_
_entity.id
_entity.type
_entity.pdbx_description
1 polymer ?
#
loop_
_entity_poly.entity_id
_entity_poly.type
_entity_poly.pdbx_seq_one_letter_code
_entity_poly.pdbx_strand_id
1 'polypeptide(L)'
;MALSNLGQIALRVSHADRPVRFYGQQLGLPFLFRHGELACFDCAGVRLMLEGQAQPAGLGVGTCRCFKVTDIAVRRAERPNRGEISFRDEPHLIAKMPDRELWMTFFQDPDGRALALMEESTDRKYKTPVKPG
;
A
#
# COMPACT_ATOMS: atom_id res chain seq x y z
N MET A 1 -5.54 28.12 -10.96
CA MET A 1 -5.87 26.71 -11.18
C MET A 1 -5.09 25.83 -10.22
N ALA A 2 -5.75 24.92 -9.57
CA ALA A 2 -5.10 24.02 -8.63
C ALA A 2 -4.83 22.66 -9.29
N LEU A 3 -3.72 22.05 -8.96
CA LEU A 3 -3.41 20.69 -9.38
C LEU A 3 -3.98 19.76 -8.30
N SER A 4 -5.09 19.13 -8.59
CA SER A 4 -5.81 18.41 -7.57
C SER A 4 -6.12 16.95 -7.91
N ASN A 5 -5.79 16.50 -9.11
CA ASN A 5 -6.06 15.13 -9.52
C ASN A 5 -4.76 14.42 -9.85
N LEU A 6 -4.50 13.33 -9.14
CA LEU A 6 -3.40 12.47 -9.51
C LEU A 6 -3.85 11.55 -10.62
N GLY A 7 -3.09 11.50 -11.70
CA GLY A 7 -3.40 10.57 -12.78
C GLY A 7 -2.63 9.29 -12.64
N GLN A 8 -1.44 9.35 -12.05
CA GLN A 8 -0.56 8.21 -12.06
C GLN A 8 0.52 8.36 -11.00
N ILE A 9 0.92 7.25 -10.44
CA ILE A 9 2.09 7.15 -9.57
C ILE A 9 3.04 6.18 -10.23
N ALA A 10 4.27 6.61 -10.46
CA ALA A 10 5.27 5.76 -11.11
C ALA A 10 6.30 5.31 -10.08
N LEU A 11 6.59 4.02 -10.07
CA LEU A 11 7.57 3.43 -9.18
C LEU A 11 8.63 2.72 -9.99
N ARG A 12 9.87 2.93 -9.63
CA ARG A 12 10.96 2.14 -10.21
C ARG A 12 11.13 0.90 -9.36
N VAL A 13 11.19 -0.24 -10.03
CA VAL A 13 11.32 -1.53 -9.35
C VAL A 13 12.43 -2.31 -10.01
N SER A 14 12.92 -3.33 -9.31
CA SER A 14 13.91 -4.23 -9.90
C SER A 14 13.13 -5.23 -10.73
N HIS A 15 13.33 -5.32 -12.00
CA HIS A 15 12.62 -6.21 -12.91
C HIS A 15 11.13 -6.34 -12.59
N ALA A 16 10.31 -6.26 -13.60
CA ALA A 16 8.87 -6.17 -13.38
C ALA A 16 8.21 -7.47 -12.94
N ASP A 17 8.82 -8.64 -13.21
CA ASP A 17 8.12 -9.91 -12.97
C ASP A 17 7.63 -10.10 -11.54
N ARG A 18 8.52 -9.91 -10.58
CA ARG A 18 8.15 -10.12 -9.19
C ARG A 18 7.20 -9.05 -8.66
N PRO A 19 7.46 -7.75 -8.92
CA PRO A 19 6.50 -6.73 -8.52
C PRO A 19 5.13 -6.90 -9.17
N VAL A 20 5.07 -7.34 -10.44
CA VAL A 20 3.79 -7.56 -11.10
C VAL A 20 2.97 -8.61 -10.34
N ARG A 21 3.62 -9.70 -9.94
CA ARG A 21 2.92 -10.71 -9.14
C ARG A 21 2.50 -10.16 -7.80
N PHE A 22 3.37 -9.38 -7.17
CA PHE A 22 3.06 -8.81 -5.87
C PHE A 22 1.84 -7.90 -5.93
N TYR A 23 1.89 -6.90 -6.80
CA TYR A 23 0.79 -5.92 -6.85
C TYR A 23 -0.49 -6.51 -7.42
N GLY A 24 -0.38 -7.41 -8.40
CA GLY A 24 -1.56 -8.00 -9.01
C GLY A 24 -2.16 -9.15 -8.23
N GLN A 25 -1.33 -10.07 -7.76
CA GLN A 25 -1.84 -11.28 -7.12
C GLN A 25 -1.89 -11.17 -5.61
N GLN A 26 -0.86 -10.60 -4.99
CA GLN A 26 -0.85 -10.49 -3.54
C GLN A 26 -1.75 -9.37 -3.06
N LEU A 27 -1.66 -8.20 -3.68
CA LEU A 27 -2.48 -7.06 -3.28
C LEU A 27 -3.80 -7.00 -4.01
N GLY A 28 -3.91 -7.65 -5.15
CA GLY A 28 -5.18 -7.73 -5.85
C GLY A 28 -5.55 -6.51 -6.67
N LEU A 29 -4.58 -5.71 -7.10
CA LEU A 29 -4.88 -4.55 -7.93
C LEU A 29 -5.25 -5.01 -9.34
N PRO A 30 -6.29 -4.43 -9.95
CA PRO A 30 -6.65 -4.78 -11.32
C PRO A 30 -5.51 -4.45 -12.28
N PHE A 31 -5.12 -5.44 -13.04
CA PHE A 31 -4.03 -5.29 -14.00
C PHE A 31 -4.55 -4.61 -15.27
N LEU A 32 -3.85 -3.60 -15.75
CA LEU A 32 -4.24 -2.89 -16.96
C LEU A 32 -3.47 -3.38 -18.19
N PHE A 33 -2.13 -3.29 -18.15
CA PHE A 33 -1.34 -3.75 -19.29
C PHE A 33 0.12 -3.85 -18.88
N ARG A 34 0.88 -4.52 -19.73
CA ARG A 34 2.33 -4.63 -19.56
C ARG A 34 3.01 -4.55 -20.92
N HIS A 35 4.08 -3.76 -20.99
CA HIS A 35 4.97 -3.69 -22.14
C HIS A 35 6.38 -3.89 -21.62
N GLY A 36 6.93 -5.09 -21.83
CA GLY A 36 8.29 -5.38 -21.37
C GLY A 36 8.39 -5.21 -19.86
N GLU A 37 9.21 -4.28 -19.43
CA GLU A 37 9.43 -4.02 -18.01
C GLU A 37 8.52 -2.94 -17.43
N LEU A 38 7.55 -2.48 -18.21
CA LEU A 38 6.61 -1.49 -17.76
C LEU A 38 5.24 -2.14 -17.56
N ALA A 39 4.69 -2.05 -16.36
CA ALA A 39 3.40 -2.65 -16.06
C ALA A 39 2.53 -1.65 -15.31
N CYS A 40 1.24 -1.67 -15.60
CA CYS A 40 0.30 -0.72 -15.01
C CYS A 40 -0.87 -1.42 -14.38
N PHE A 41 -1.30 -0.88 -13.25
CA PHE A 41 -2.46 -1.35 -12.51
C PHE A 41 -3.39 -0.18 -12.23
N ASP A 42 -4.66 -0.49 -12.03
CA ASP A 42 -5.62 0.53 -11.65
C ASP A 42 -5.79 0.51 -10.13
N CYS A 43 -5.64 1.67 -9.51
CA CYS A 43 -5.87 1.79 -8.08
C CYS A 43 -6.93 2.85 -7.88
N ALA A 44 -8.20 2.43 -8.04
CA ALA A 44 -9.36 3.29 -7.87
C ALA A 44 -9.27 4.57 -8.69
N GLY A 45 -8.87 4.43 -9.95
CA GLY A 45 -8.80 5.57 -10.85
C GLY A 45 -7.44 6.22 -10.94
N VAL A 46 -6.53 5.89 -10.04
CA VAL A 46 -5.14 6.38 -10.13
C VAL A 46 -4.31 5.22 -10.66
N ARG A 47 -3.61 5.45 -11.75
CA ARG A 47 -2.80 4.38 -12.35
C ARG A 47 -1.51 4.21 -11.56
N LEU A 48 -1.20 2.97 -11.20
CA LEU A 48 0.07 2.65 -10.59
C LEU A 48 0.94 2.03 -11.67
N MET A 49 2.06 2.68 -12.00
CA MET A 49 2.94 2.21 -13.05
C MET A 49 4.24 1.73 -12.44
N LEU A 50 4.62 0.51 -12.79
CA LEU A 50 5.88 -0.07 -12.35
C LEU A 50 6.85 -0.04 -13.52
N GLU A 51 8.05 0.52 -13.29
CA GLU A 51 9.10 0.54 -14.31
C GLU A 51 10.25 -0.33 -13.82
N GLY A 52 10.42 -1.49 -14.45
CA GLY A 52 11.48 -2.40 -14.06
C GLY A 52 12.83 -1.96 -14.60
N GLN A 53 13.83 -2.02 -13.76
CA GLN A 53 15.20 -1.71 -14.13
C GLN A 53 16.12 -2.67 -13.39
N ALA A 54 17.24 -3.01 -14.03
CA ALA A 54 18.16 -3.93 -13.40
C ALA A 54 18.71 -3.37 -12.09
N GLN A 55 18.98 -2.07 -12.04
CA GLN A 55 19.53 -1.42 -10.84
C GLN A 55 18.87 -0.08 -10.64
N PRO A 56 17.62 -0.08 -10.18
CA PRO A 56 16.93 1.17 -9.98
C PRO A 56 17.53 1.94 -8.79
N ALA A 57 17.63 3.24 -8.94
CA ALA A 57 18.12 4.09 -7.89
C ALA A 57 16.97 4.57 -7.02
N GLY A 58 17.23 4.80 -5.76
CA GLY A 58 16.25 5.40 -4.85
C GLY A 58 15.12 4.50 -4.42
N LEU A 59 15.33 3.20 -4.50
CA LEU A 59 14.32 2.25 -4.08
C LEU A 59 14.02 2.37 -2.61
N GLY A 60 12.75 2.35 -2.27
CA GLY A 60 12.34 2.25 -0.89
C GLY A 60 12.52 3.50 -0.07
N VAL A 61 12.80 4.62 -0.70
CA VAL A 61 13.15 5.83 0.02
C VAL A 61 12.08 6.90 -0.21
N GLY A 62 11.67 7.54 0.86
CA GLY A 62 10.96 8.81 0.77
C GLY A 62 9.45 8.78 0.71
N THR A 63 8.84 7.71 0.24
CA THR A 63 7.38 7.67 0.15
C THR A 63 6.82 6.38 0.71
N CYS A 64 5.59 6.47 1.18
CA CYS A 64 4.85 5.31 1.63
C CYS A 64 3.50 5.36 0.96
N ARG A 65 3.13 4.32 0.26
CA ARG A 65 1.83 4.27 -0.38
C ARG A 65 0.85 3.62 0.59
N CYS A 66 -0.21 4.37 0.89
CA CYS A 66 -1.19 3.93 1.87
C CYS A 66 -2.48 3.55 1.15
N PHE A 67 -2.90 2.31 1.32
CA PHE A 67 -4.13 1.82 0.71
C PHE A 67 -5.25 1.92 1.73
N LYS A 68 -6.30 2.62 1.35
CA LYS A 68 -7.41 2.84 2.25
C LYS A 68 -8.32 1.62 2.27
N VAL A 69 -8.62 1.15 3.46
CA VAL A 69 -9.49 -0.02 3.64
C VAL A 69 -10.52 0.28 4.71
N THR A 70 -11.56 -0.54 4.75
CA THR A 70 -12.49 -0.55 5.87
C THR A 70 -12.11 -1.74 6.72
N ASP A 71 -12.18 -1.59 8.04
CA ASP A 71 -11.89 -2.68 8.97
C ASP A 71 -10.47 -3.22 8.78
N ILE A 72 -9.52 -2.41 9.15
CA ILE A 72 -8.11 -2.70 8.93
C ILE A 72 -7.65 -4.01 9.58
N ALA A 73 -8.21 -4.35 10.74
CA ALA A 73 -7.83 -5.58 11.40
C ALA A 73 -8.21 -6.80 10.58
N VAL A 74 -9.40 -6.77 9.97
CA VAL A 74 -9.85 -7.87 9.14
C VAL A 74 -9.01 -7.97 7.88
N ARG A 75 -8.73 -6.83 7.25
CA ARG A 75 -7.92 -6.83 6.03
C ARG A 75 -6.52 -7.36 6.26
N ARG A 76 -5.93 -6.98 7.39
CA ARG A 76 -4.61 -7.48 7.74
C ARG A 76 -4.66 -8.99 7.97
N ALA A 77 -5.71 -9.45 8.64
CA ALA A 77 -5.85 -10.87 8.94
C ALA A 77 -6.04 -11.71 7.69
N GLU A 78 -6.60 -11.13 6.63
CA GLU A 78 -6.78 -11.85 5.39
C GLU A 78 -5.46 -12.09 4.66
N ARG A 79 -4.43 -11.34 5.00
CA ARG A 79 -3.14 -11.43 4.30
C ARG A 79 -1.95 -11.52 5.26
N PRO A 80 -2.03 -12.36 6.29
CA PRO A 80 -0.90 -12.44 7.22
C PRO A 80 0.22 -13.23 6.58
N ASN A 81 1.31 -12.56 6.26
CA ASN A 81 2.49 -13.23 5.72
C ASN A 81 2.18 -14.08 4.49
N ARG A 82 1.23 -13.64 3.70
CA ARG A 82 0.82 -14.37 2.55
C ARG A 82 1.69 -14.02 1.38
N GLY A 83 2.26 -15.01 0.72
CA GLY A 83 3.20 -14.77 -0.34
C GLY A 83 4.33 -13.88 0.14
N GLU A 84 4.46 -12.72 -0.47
CA GLU A 84 5.52 -11.79 -0.11
C GLU A 84 5.06 -10.68 0.81
N ILE A 85 3.82 -10.74 1.29
CA ILE A 85 3.33 -9.74 2.23
C ILE A 85 3.74 -10.16 3.63
N SER A 86 4.43 -9.27 4.30
CA SER A 86 4.84 -9.51 5.68
C SER A 86 4.61 -8.23 6.46
N PHE A 87 3.59 -8.23 7.29
CA PHE A 87 3.27 -7.06 8.09
C PHE A 87 4.27 -6.91 9.22
N ARG A 88 4.69 -5.70 9.46
CA ARG A 88 5.71 -5.40 10.45
C ARG A 88 5.13 -5.13 11.83
N ASP A 89 3.84 -4.84 11.90
CA ASP A 89 3.23 -4.44 13.15
C ASP A 89 1.74 -4.76 13.12
N GLU A 90 1.10 -4.55 14.25
CA GLU A 90 -0.35 -4.64 14.34
C GLU A 90 -0.95 -3.27 14.01
N PRO A 91 -2.22 -3.22 13.59
CA PRO A 91 -2.86 -1.93 13.38
C PRO A 91 -2.77 -1.09 14.65
N HIS A 92 -2.37 0.15 14.49
CA HIS A 92 -2.24 1.04 15.63
C HIS A 92 -2.70 2.44 15.29
N LEU A 93 -3.02 3.20 16.31
CA LEU A 93 -3.52 4.55 16.14
C LEU A 93 -2.39 5.48 15.75
N ILE A 94 -2.54 6.15 14.62
CA ILE A 94 -1.57 7.13 14.14
C ILE A 94 -1.97 8.54 14.56
N ALA A 95 -3.25 8.88 14.39
CA ALA A 95 -3.70 10.22 14.66
C ALA A 95 -5.16 10.22 15.08
N LYS A 96 -5.47 11.04 16.05
CA LYS A 96 -6.84 11.23 16.49
C LYS A 96 -7.29 12.57 16.02
N MET A 97 -8.19 12.57 15.05
CA MET A 97 -8.69 13.81 14.46
C MET A 97 -10.04 14.15 15.07
N PRO A 98 -10.51 15.37 14.90
CA PRO A 98 -11.77 15.76 15.57
C PRO A 98 -12.95 14.85 15.29
N ASP A 99 -13.07 14.32 14.07
CA ASP A 99 -14.21 13.52 13.67
C ASP A 99 -13.87 12.08 13.34
N ARG A 100 -12.61 11.66 13.47
CA ARG A 100 -12.23 10.31 13.10
C ARG A 100 -10.87 9.95 13.67
N GLU A 101 -10.53 8.69 13.57
CA GLU A 101 -9.23 8.19 13.96
C GLU A 101 -8.55 7.56 12.77
N LEU A 102 -7.26 7.80 12.60
CA LEU A 102 -6.47 7.17 11.55
C LEU A 102 -5.67 6.02 12.14
N TRP A 103 -5.91 4.83 11.62
CA TRP A 103 -5.21 3.62 12.01
C TRP A 103 -4.42 3.08 10.84
N MET A 104 -3.24 2.54 11.10
CA MET A 104 -2.38 2.02 10.04
C MET A 104 -1.65 0.77 10.48
N THR A 105 -1.28 -0.04 9.50
CA THR A 105 -0.35 -1.14 9.70
C THR A 105 0.54 -1.22 8.47
N PHE A 106 1.82 -1.51 8.66
CA PHE A 106 2.83 -1.37 7.63
C PHE A 106 3.39 -2.69 7.14
N PHE A 107 3.77 -2.72 5.87
CA PHE A 107 4.43 -3.86 5.25
C PHE A 107 5.35 -3.32 4.15
N GLN A 108 6.04 -4.22 3.45
CA GLN A 108 6.96 -3.81 2.39
C GLN A 108 6.70 -4.60 1.13
N ASP A 109 7.03 -4.00 -0.01
CA ASP A 109 6.98 -4.70 -1.27
C ASP A 109 8.30 -5.46 -1.46
N PRO A 110 8.44 -6.23 -2.57
CA PRO A 110 9.67 -7.02 -2.78
C PRO A 110 10.94 -6.20 -2.86
N ASP A 111 10.85 -4.92 -3.18
CA ASP A 111 12.01 -4.05 -3.25
C ASP A 111 12.24 -3.28 -1.97
N GLY A 112 11.51 -3.60 -0.91
CA GLY A 112 11.70 -2.96 0.38
C GLY A 112 11.00 -1.63 0.56
N ARG A 113 10.11 -1.26 -0.37
CA ARG A 113 9.36 -0.02 -0.22
C ARG A 113 8.29 -0.16 0.83
N ALA A 114 8.12 0.90 1.60
CA ALA A 114 7.09 0.93 2.62
C ALA A 114 5.72 1.05 2.00
N LEU A 115 4.81 0.23 2.47
CA LEU A 115 3.41 0.27 2.10
C LEU A 115 2.61 0.18 3.38
N ALA A 116 1.36 0.57 3.32
CA ALA A 116 0.52 0.51 4.51
C ALA A 116 -0.94 0.28 4.12
N LEU A 117 -1.65 -0.36 5.02
CA LEU A 117 -3.10 -0.28 5.01
C LEU A 117 -3.48 0.84 5.95
N MET A 118 -4.50 1.61 5.60
CA MET A 118 -4.97 2.68 6.45
C MET A 118 -6.48 2.65 6.54
N GLU A 119 -6.98 3.01 7.70
CA GLU A 119 -8.41 3.15 7.91
C GLU A 119 -8.67 4.44 8.68
N GLU A 120 -9.63 5.22 8.19
CA GLU A 120 -10.12 6.37 8.92
C GLU A 120 -11.48 6.00 9.48
N SER A 121 -11.55 5.78 10.77
CA SER A 121 -12.74 5.26 11.42
C SER A 121 -13.44 6.35 12.19
N THR A 122 -14.74 6.49 11.96
CA THR A 122 -15.54 7.46 12.69
C THR A 122 -16.28 6.83 13.86
N ASP A 123 -16.29 5.51 13.96
CA ASP A 123 -17.05 4.85 15.00
C ASP A 123 -16.21 4.36 16.17
N ARG A 124 -14.94 4.66 16.17
CA ARG A 124 -14.05 4.38 17.28
C ARG A 124 -14.02 2.92 17.70
N LYS A 125 -14.16 2.04 16.76
CA LYS A 125 -14.20 0.62 17.08
C LYS A 125 -12.88 0.08 17.62
N TYR A 126 -11.79 0.84 17.52
CA TYR A 126 -10.52 0.40 18.06
C TYR A 126 -10.10 1.19 19.27
N LYS A 127 -11.02 1.87 19.91
CA LYS A 127 -10.63 2.75 21.00
C LYS A 127 -10.06 2.03 22.20
N THR A 128 -10.38 0.79 22.38
CA THR A 128 -9.91 0.07 23.48
C THR A 128 -8.51 -0.17 23.31
N PRO A 129 -7.90 0.06 24.02
CA PRO A 129 -6.66 0.06 23.79
C PRO A 129 -5.93 -0.65 23.37
N VAL A 130 -6.08 -0.61 23.14
CA VAL A 130 -5.26 -0.98 22.38
C VAL A 130 -4.03 -0.98 22.99
N LYS A 131 -4.08 -0.82 23.61
CA LYS A 131 -3.15 -0.68 24.14
C LYS A 131 -2.34 -0.56 24.24
N PRO A 132 -2.21 -0.56 24.48
CA PRO A 132 -1.35 0.01 24.57
C PRO A 132 -0.39 -0.32 24.57
N GLY A 133 -0.39 -0.52 24.54
CA GLY A 133 0.45 -0.80 24.54
C GLY A 133 0.86 -0.70 24.64
#